data_8adee813ce017d81900cd470421bc798
#
_entry.id   8adee813ce017d81900cd470421bc798
#
_cell.length_a   1.000
_cell.length_b   1.000
_cell.length_c   1.000
_cell.angle_alpha   90.00
_cell.angle_beta   90.00
_cell.angle_gamma   90.00
#
_symmetry.space_group_name_H-M   'P 1'
#
loop_
_entity.id
_entity.type
_entity.pdbx_description
1 polymer ?
#
loop_
_entity_poly.entity_id
_entity_poly.type
_entity_poly.pdbx_seq_one_letter_code
_entity_poly.pdbx_strand_id
1 'polypeptide(L)'
;QDTDYTLSYADNTNVGTATVTITGIGGYNGTKTVTFDITPVALTITADDKSKGFGDAEPTLTVSYAGFVSGEDQDDLSGTLSVSRATGEAAGTYAITASGLTATNYAIAYVDGVFTITNKSMTSTDITTASISDQTYTGQSQTPTLEVKDGTTVLTQDTDYTLSYADNTNVGTATVTITGIGNYSGDREINFTIVPKSINILISNQEKNYGDQDPILVFTADPALFGADAFTGALTRESGEAVGTYLITSGTLS
;
A
#
# COMPACT_ATOMS: atom_id res chain seq x y z
N GLN A 1 -7.16 66.74 -32.72
CA GLN A 1 -7.05 65.63 -33.65
C GLN A 1 -8.05 65.85 -34.80
N ASP A 2 -7.74 65.33 -35.97
CA ASP A 2 -8.59 65.35 -37.20
C ASP A 2 -8.90 66.73 -37.79
N THR A 3 -8.54 67.86 -37.09
CA THR A 3 -8.63 69.23 -37.59
C THR A 3 -7.24 69.79 -37.84
N ASP A 4 -6.31 69.58 -36.90
CA ASP A 4 -4.97 70.16 -36.88
C ASP A 4 -3.86 69.13 -37.07
N TYR A 5 -4.14 67.85 -36.69
CA TYR A 5 -3.22 66.71 -36.84
C TYR A 5 -3.96 65.39 -36.97
N THR A 6 -3.29 64.37 -37.56
CA THR A 6 -3.70 62.95 -37.54
C THR A 6 -2.69 62.09 -36.79
N LEU A 7 -3.14 60.96 -36.28
CA LEU A 7 -2.31 59.92 -35.68
C LEU A 7 -2.37 58.63 -36.50
N SER A 8 -1.20 58.06 -36.73
CA SER A 8 -1.10 56.71 -37.27
C SER A 8 -0.22 55.83 -36.38
N TYR A 9 -0.53 54.57 -36.29
CA TYR A 9 0.16 53.62 -35.45
C TYR A 9 0.77 52.51 -36.32
N ALA A 10 1.99 52.11 -35.96
CA ALA A 10 2.67 50.97 -36.54
C ALA A 10 3.21 50.09 -35.44
N ASP A 11 3.22 48.76 -35.68
CA ASP A 11 3.74 47.73 -34.75
C ASP A 11 3.11 47.75 -33.35
N ASN A 12 1.83 48.16 -33.27
CA ASN A 12 1.13 48.43 -32.02
C ASN A 12 0.22 47.26 -31.57
N THR A 13 0.46 46.03 -32.03
CA THR A 13 -0.35 44.85 -31.67
C THR A 13 0.46 43.82 -30.87
N ASN A 14 1.66 43.52 -31.33
CA ASN A 14 2.51 42.50 -30.73
C ASN A 14 3.57 43.09 -29.80
N VAL A 15 4.14 42.26 -28.96
CA VAL A 15 5.30 42.59 -28.10
C VAL A 15 6.42 43.19 -28.94
N GLY A 16 6.95 44.34 -28.51
CA GLY A 16 7.98 45.10 -29.20
C GLY A 16 7.81 46.60 -29.02
N THR A 17 8.50 47.38 -29.83
CA THR A 17 8.41 48.84 -29.78
C THR A 17 7.45 49.37 -30.85
N ALA A 18 6.31 49.89 -30.42
CA ALA A 18 5.30 50.52 -31.27
C ALA A 18 5.66 51.95 -31.59
N THR A 19 5.26 52.41 -32.77
CA THR A 19 5.50 53.78 -33.24
C THR A 19 4.19 54.53 -33.43
N VAL A 20 4.11 55.75 -32.95
CA VAL A 20 3.04 56.69 -33.22
C VAL A 20 3.60 57.84 -34.08
N THR A 21 3.02 58.05 -35.26
CA THR A 21 3.36 59.18 -36.14
C THR A 21 2.27 60.24 -36.02
N ILE A 22 2.66 61.42 -35.69
CA ILE A 22 1.82 62.61 -35.62
C ILE A 22 2.07 63.43 -36.89
N THR A 23 1.05 63.65 -37.67
CA THR A 23 1.15 64.41 -38.95
C THR A 23 0.27 65.67 -38.87
N GLY A 24 0.88 66.87 -39.03
CA GLY A 24 0.16 68.12 -39.09
C GLY A 24 -0.71 68.19 -40.34
N ILE A 25 -1.92 68.79 -40.23
CA ILE A 25 -2.90 69.01 -41.31
C ILE A 25 -3.52 70.38 -41.15
N GLY A 26 -4.32 70.77 -42.18
CA GLY A 26 -4.98 72.08 -42.17
C GLY A 26 -3.99 73.26 -42.24
N GLY A 27 -3.87 74.05 -41.17
CA GLY A 27 -2.91 75.17 -41.05
C GLY A 27 -1.51 74.76 -40.59
N TYR A 28 -1.26 73.44 -40.37
CA TYR A 28 0.00 72.92 -39.84
C TYR A 28 0.61 71.90 -40.82
N ASN A 29 1.93 71.73 -40.78
CA ASN A 29 2.65 70.77 -41.57
C ASN A 29 3.77 70.09 -40.75
N GLY A 30 4.34 69.02 -41.29
CA GLY A 30 5.43 68.27 -40.65
C GLY A 30 4.95 67.02 -39.93
N THR A 31 5.92 66.15 -39.55
CA THR A 31 5.69 64.88 -38.85
C THR A 31 6.58 64.80 -37.63
N LYS A 32 6.06 64.14 -36.58
CA LYS A 32 6.81 63.75 -35.39
C LYS A 32 6.48 62.26 -35.04
N THR A 33 7.50 61.47 -34.79
CA THR A 33 7.34 60.08 -34.30
C THR A 33 7.70 60.03 -32.82
N VAL A 34 6.94 59.20 -32.09
CA VAL A 34 7.20 58.78 -30.70
C VAL A 34 6.98 57.25 -30.62
N THR A 35 7.62 56.62 -29.68
CA THR A 35 7.53 55.16 -29.48
C THR A 35 7.02 54.85 -28.09
N PHE A 36 6.43 53.64 -27.96
CA PHE A 36 6.12 53.04 -26.66
C PHE A 36 6.35 51.51 -26.79
N ASP A 37 6.66 50.87 -25.66
CA ASP A 37 6.91 49.44 -25.63
C ASP A 37 5.66 48.68 -25.24
N ILE A 38 5.41 47.57 -25.96
CA ILE A 38 4.43 46.53 -25.63
C ILE A 38 5.20 45.40 -24.96
N THR A 39 4.89 45.10 -23.71
CA THR A 39 5.56 44.08 -22.92
C THR A 39 4.76 42.76 -22.91
N PRO A 40 5.42 41.58 -22.77
CA PRO A 40 4.73 40.32 -22.72
C PRO A 40 3.79 40.20 -21.52
N VAL A 41 2.66 39.52 -21.72
CA VAL A 41 1.74 39.13 -20.65
C VAL A 41 2.28 37.87 -19.97
N ALA A 42 2.20 37.80 -18.64
CA ALA A 42 2.57 36.62 -17.92
C ALA A 42 1.55 35.49 -18.18
N LEU A 43 2.02 34.30 -18.61
CA LEU A 43 1.23 33.10 -18.78
C LEU A 43 1.84 31.99 -17.93
N THR A 44 1.05 31.43 -17.05
CA THR A 44 1.46 30.28 -16.23
C THR A 44 0.89 28.99 -16.80
N ILE A 45 1.75 27.99 -17.00
CA ILE A 45 1.38 26.62 -17.40
C ILE A 45 1.72 25.72 -16.22
N THR A 46 0.70 25.18 -15.56
CA THR A 46 0.84 24.32 -14.39
C THR A 46 0.62 22.87 -14.80
N ALA A 47 1.56 21.98 -14.50
CA ALA A 47 1.33 20.55 -14.60
C ALA A 47 0.32 20.11 -13.53
N ASP A 48 -0.73 19.40 -13.94
CA ASP A 48 -1.80 18.98 -13.02
C ASP A 48 -1.32 17.83 -12.14
N ASP A 49 -1.69 17.84 -10.87
CA ASP A 49 -1.45 16.74 -9.95
C ASP A 49 -2.17 15.47 -10.40
N LYS A 50 -1.52 14.33 -10.29
CA LYS A 50 -2.08 13.02 -10.62
C LYS A 50 -1.71 12.01 -9.53
N SER A 51 -2.48 10.93 -9.49
CA SER A 51 -2.21 9.81 -8.58
C SER A 51 -2.60 8.48 -9.18
N LYS A 52 -1.95 7.42 -8.70
CA LYS A 52 -2.32 6.02 -8.93
C LYS A 52 -2.04 5.19 -7.69
N GLY A 53 -2.62 3.98 -7.59
CA GLY A 53 -2.17 2.96 -6.65
C GLY A 53 -0.88 2.28 -7.13
N PHE A 54 -0.12 1.72 -6.21
CA PHE A 54 1.03 0.88 -6.57
C PHE A 54 0.58 -0.29 -7.44
N GLY A 55 1.25 -0.46 -8.58
CA GLY A 55 0.91 -1.49 -9.57
C GLY A 55 -0.18 -1.10 -10.58
N ASP A 56 -0.88 0.03 -10.40
CA ASP A 56 -1.91 0.49 -11.34
C ASP A 56 -1.29 1.10 -12.60
N ALA A 57 -2.11 1.21 -13.65
CA ALA A 57 -1.73 1.86 -14.91
C ALA A 57 -1.47 3.36 -14.72
N GLU A 58 -0.60 3.92 -15.56
CA GLU A 58 -0.32 5.36 -15.57
C GLU A 58 -1.54 6.16 -16.07
N PRO A 59 -1.97 7.19 -15.32
CA PRO A 59 -2.95 8.14 -15.82
C PRO A 59 -2.32 9.08 -16.85
N THR A 60 -3.15 9.63 -17.74
CA THR A 60 -2.71 10.69 -18.68
C THR A 60 -2.31 11.93 -17.89
N LEU A 61 -1.11 12.45 -18.15
CA LEU A 61 -0.64 13.72 -17.62
C LEU A 61 -1.24 14.87 -18.38
N THR A 62 -1.65 15.93 -17.70
CA THR A 62 -2.31 17.11 -18.27
C THR A 62 -1.71 18.39 -17.67
N VAL A 63 -2.00 19.52 -18.30
CA VAL A 63 -1.63 20.85 -17.79
C VAL A 63 -2.86 21.76 -17.78
N SER A 64 -2.80 22.77 -16.95
CA SER A 64 -3.74 23.90 -16.92
C SER A 64 -3.02 25.20 -17.24
N TYR A 65 -3.76 26.17 -17.77
CA TYR A 65 -3.25 27.46 -18.25
C TYR A 65 -3.91 28.60 -17.48
N ALA A 66 -3.14 29.62 -17.11
CA ALA A 66 -3.66 30.83 -16.49
C ALA A 66 -2.91 32.08 -17.00
N GLY A 67 -3.64 33.09 -17.49
CA GLY A 67 -3.08 34.34 -17.96
C GLY A 67 -3.28 34.64 -19.44
N PHE A 68 -4.07 33.88 -20.19
CA PHE A 68 -4.43 34.26 -21.55
C PHE A 68 -5.24 35.55 -21.58
N VAL A 69 -5.00 36.39 -22.58
CA VAL A 69 -5.86 37.55 -22.89
C VAL A 69 -7.19 37.05 -23.47
N SER A 70 -8.21 37.89 -23.37
CA SER A 70 -9.57 37.50 -23.83
C SER A 70 -9.59 37.16 -25.33
N GLY A 71 -10.03 35.92 -25.63
CA GLY A 71 -10.16 35.40 -26.99
C GLY A 71 -8.97 34.61 -27.45
N GLU A 72 -7.92 34.46 -26.66
CA GLU A 72 -6.76 33.61 -26.93
C GLU A 72 -6.78 32.37 -26.02
N ASP A 73 -6.16 31.29 -26.48
CA ASP A 73 -6.05 30.02 -25.79
C ASP A 73 -4.74 29.28 -26.12
N GLN A 74 -4.66 28.00 -25.79
CA GLN A 74 -3.48 27.18 -26.03
C GLN A 74 -3.09 27.02 -27.50
N ASP A 75 -4.03 27.21 -28.42
CA ASP A 75 -3.79 27.07 -29.87
C ASP A 75 -3.03 28.29 -30.44
N ASP A 76 -2.96 29.40 -29.69
CA ASP A 76 -2.15 30.58 -30.02
C ASP A 76 -0.67 30.41 -29.62
N LEU A 77 -0.32 29.32 -28.92
CA LEU A 77 1.05 29.01 -28.55
C LEU A 77 1.77 28.26 -29.65
N SER A 78 3.08 28.41 -29.71
CA SER A 78 3.97 27.69 -30.63
C SER A 78 4.78 26.64 -29.90
N GLY A 79 5.36 25.69 -30.65
CA GLY A 79 6.14 24.60 -30.09
C GLY A 79 5.31 23.34 -29.86
N THR A 80 5.85 22.40 -29.10
CA THR A 80 5.17 21.15 -28.76
C THR A 80 5.21 20.97 -27.24
N LEU A 81 4.04 20.90 -26.63
CA LEU A 81 3.93 20.63 -25.20
C LEU A 81 4.51 19.25 -24.89
N SER A 82 5.44 19.19 -23.96
CA SER A 82 5.96 17.96 -23.38
C SER A 82 5.61 17.94 -21.89
N VAL A 83 4.94 16.88 -21.44
CA VAL A 83 4.62 16.67 -20.03
C VAL A 83 5.15 15.31 -19.63
N SER A 84 5.91 15.23 -18.57
CA SER A 84 6.49 13.99 -18.07
C SER A 84 6.59 13.99 -16.56
N ARG A 85 6.63 12.81 -15.94
CA ARG A 85 6.95 12.69 -14.52
C ARG A 85 8.37 12.13 -14.28
N ALA A 86 8.90 12.39 -13.11
CA ALA A 86 10.13 11.74 -12.63
C ALA A 86 9.93 10.22 -12.58
N THR A 87 10.98 9.48 -12.90
CA THR A 87 10.97 8.01 -12.93
C THR A 87 10.89 7.42 -11.53
N GLY A 88 10.19 6.30 -11.40
CA GLY A 88 10.02 5.54 -10.15
C GLY A 88 8.64 4.92 -10.10
N GLU A 89 8.54 3.71 -9.48
CA GLU A 89 7.28 2.97 -9.32
C GLU A 89 6.96 2.65 -7.86
N ALA A 90 7.85 2.98 -6.92
CA ALA A 90 7.55 2.79 -5.50
C ALA A 90 6.49 3.78 -5.00
N ALA A 91 5.77 3.42 -3.96
CA ALA A 91 4.86 4.34 -3.28
C ALA A 91 5.62 5.58 -2.79
N GLY A 92 5.07 6.77 -3.08
CA GLY A 92 5.73 8.04 -2.81
C GLY A 92 5.27 9.15 -3.76
N THR A 93 6.01 10.25 -3.79
CA THR A 93 5.71 11.42 -4.62
C THR A 93 6.82 11.70 -5.64
N TYR A 94 6.42 12.09 -6.83
CA TYR A 94 7.29 12.36 -7.97
C TYR A 94 6.89 13.69 -8.62
N ALA A 95 7.83 14.48 -9.11
CA ALA A 95 7.50 15.71 -9.82
C ALA A 95 6.89 15.41 -11.19
N ILE A 96 5.88 16.19 -11.60
CA ILE A 96 5.40 16.28 -12.98
C ILE A 96 5.89 17.60 -13.55
N THR A 97 6.61 17.55 -14.66
CA THR A 97 7.16 18.73 -15.31
C THR A 97 6.54 18.95 -16.67
N ALA A 98 6.35 20.20 -17.05
CA ALA A 98 5.88 20.60 -18.38
C ALA A 98 6.92 21.52 -19.05
N SER A 99 7.00 21.49 -20.39
CA SER A 99 7.92 22.30 -21.16
C SER A 99 7.54 22.33 -22.65
N GLY A 100 8.28 23.11 -23.45
CA GLY A 100 8.29 23.04 -24.91
C GLY A 100 7.41 24.03 -25.64
N LEU A 101 6.49 24.74 -24.95
CA LEU A 101 5.68 25.80 -25.57
C LEU A 101 6.43 27.14 -25.54
N THR A 102 6.21 27.95 -26.57
CA THR A 102 6.75 29.29 -26.71
C THR A 102 5.66 30.25 -27.23
N ALA A 103 5.83 31.53 -26.99
CA ALA A 103 4.94 32.58 -27.49
C ALA A 103 5.67 33.89 -27.64
N THR A 104 5.28 34.70 -28.63
CA THR A 104 5.84 36.03 -28.83
C THR A 104 5.28 37.03 -27.81
N ASN A 105 3.96 36.95 -27.54
CA ASN A 105 3.24 37.91 -26.73
C ASN A 105 3.12 37.52 -25.25
N TYR A 106 3.61 36.33 -24.85
CA TYR A 106 3.56 35.83 -23.47
C TYR A 106 4.95 35.53 -22.91
N ALA A 107 5.11 35.85 -21.65
CA ALA A 107 6.21 35.36 -20.82
C ALA A 107 5.73 34.09 -20.09
N ILE A 108 6.09 32.93 -20.67
CA ILE A 108 5.63 31.64 -20.14
C ILE A 108 6.44 31.26 -18.91
N ALA A 109 5.74 30.90 -17.80
CA ALA A 109 6.29 30.26 -16.63
C ALA A 109 5.69 28.88 -16.47
N TYR A 110 6.52 27.85 -16.25
CA TYR A 110 6.09 26.50 -15.95
C TYR A 110 6.09 26.28 -14.44
N VAL A 111 5.04 25.61 -13.94
CA VAL A 111 4.89 25.19 -12.54
C VAL A 111 4.73 23.69 -12.52
N ASP A 112 5.56 23.03 -11.71
CA ASP A 112 5.55 21.58 -11.55
C ASP A 112 4.30 21.13 -10.78
N GLY A 113 3.78 19.96 -11.15
CA GLY A 113 2.76 19.22 -10.42
C GLY A 113 3.36 18.08 -9.62
N VAL A 114 2.53 17.40 -8.84
CA VAL A 114 2.89 16.25 -8.02
C VAL A 114 2.17 15.00 -8.52
N PHE A 115 2.95 13.95 -8.76
CA PHE A 115 2.45 12.60 -9.01
C PHE A 115 2.56 11.77 -7.75
N THR A 116 1.45 11.23 -7.23
CA THR A 116 1.45 10.42 -6.02
C THR A 116 1.17 8.95 -6.36
N ILE A 117 2.07 8.06 -5.96
CA ILE A 117 1.83 6.61 -5.95
C ILE A 117 1.47 6.22 -4.51
N THR A 118 0.25 5.75 -4.31
CA THR A 118 -0.24 5.32 -2.98
C THR A 118 0.08 3.84 -2.74
N ASN A 119 0.29 3.47 -1.49
CA ASN A 119 0.47 2.06 -1.11
C ASN A 119 -0.75 1.20 -1.50
N LYS A 120 -0.49 -0.04 -1.90
CA LYS A 120 -1.53 -1.04 -2.13
C LYS A 120 -1.97 -1.65 -0.80
N SER A 121 -3.27 -1.74 -0.56
CA SER A 121 -3.80 -2.33 0.68
C SER A 121 -3.61 -3.84 0.71
N MET A 122 -3.19 -4.41 1.85
CA MET A 122 -3.16 -5.86 2.08
C MET A 122 -4.56 -6.50 2.01
N THR A 123 -5.64 -5.71 2.11
CA THR A 123 -7.03 -6.18 1.92
C THR A 123 -7.49 -6.14 0.46
N SER A 124 -6.66 -5.68 -0.50
CA SER A 124 -6.99 -5.72 -1.92
C SER A 124 -7.31 -7.14 -2.38
N THR A 125 -8.23 -7.26 -3.35
CA THR A 125 -8.61 -8.55 -3.95
C THR A 125 -7.48 -9.21 -4.73
N ASP A 126 -6.50 -8.44 -5.18
CA ASP A 126 -5.31 -8.97 -5.86
C ASP A 126 -4.33 -9.65 -4.89
N ILE A 127 -4.39 -9.27 -3.60
CA ILE A 127 -3.56 -9.89 -2.58
C ILE A 127 -4.20 -11.24 -2.20
N THR A 128 -3.47 -12.30 -2.46
CA THR A 128 -3.91 -13.67 -2.19
C THR A 128 -2.91 -14.38 -1.27
N THR A 129 -3.44 -15.32 -0.49
CA THR A 129 -2.66 -16.13 0.44
C THR A 129 -3.11 -17.60 0.31
N ALA A 130 -2.18 -18.53 0.50
CA ALA A 130 -2.55 -19.93 0.67
C ALA A 130 -3.25 -20.14 2.02
N SER A 131 -4.13 -21.14 2.11
CA SER A 131 -4.66 -21.60 3.39
C SER A 131 -3.56 -22.26 4.22
N ILE A 132 -3.56 -22.01 5.52
CA ILE A 132 -2.68 -22.70 6.46
C ILE A 132 -3.37 -24.00 6.88
N SER A 133 -2.67 -25.14 6.74
CA SER A 133 -3.17 -26.43 7.24
C SER A 133 -3.17 -26.45 8.77
N ASP A 134 -4.02 -27.33 9.34
CA ASP A 134 -4.03 -27.58 10.77
C ASP A 134 -2.64 -27.93 11.29
N GLN A 135 -2.28 -27.34 12.42
CA GLN A 135 -1.03 -27.60 13.14
C GLN A 135 -1.32 -28.53 14.31
N THR A 136 -0.43 -29.48 14.58
CA THR A 136 -0.58 -30.34 15.75
C THR A 136 0.07 -29.69 16.96
N TYR A 137 -0.61 -29.70 18.11
CA TYR A 137 -0.08 -29.18 19.38
C TYR A 137 1.30 -29.75 19.70
N THR A 138 2.24 -28.89 20.06
CA THR A 138 3.63 -29.23 20.38
C THR A 138 4.11 -28.66 21.72
N GLY A 139 3.23 -27.97 22.47
CA GLY A 139 3.61 -27.20 23.65
C GLY A 139 4.44 -25.95 23.37
N GLN A 140 4.67 -25.61 22.10
CA GLN A 140 5.42 -24.44 21.64
C GLN A 140 4.60 -23.60 20.67
N SER A 141 4.96 -22.33 20.53
CA SER A 141 4.34 -21.43 19.56
C SER A 141 4.49 -21.97 18.12
N GLN A 142 3.38 -22.03 17.39
CA GLN A 142 3.33 -22.45 15.99
C GLN A 142 3.42 -21.22 15.09
N THR A 143 4.39 -21.19 14.20
CA THR A 143 4.61 -20.08 13.24
C THR A 143 4.71 -20.65 11.82
N PRO A 144 3.60 -21.16 11.27
CA PRO A 144 3.60 -21.73 9.93
C PRO A 144 3.99 -20.68 8.89
N THR A 145 4.75 -21.09 7.87
CA THR A 145 5.11 -20.22 6.75
C THR A 145 3.87 -19.94 5.89
N LEU A 146 3.80 -18.73 5.37
CA LEU A 146 2.69 -18.26 4.55
C LEU A 146 3.23 -17.61 3.27
N GLU A 147 2.78 -18.08 2.11
CA GLU A 147 3.04 -17.41 0.84
C GLU A 147 1.96 -16.34 0.61
N VAL A 148 2.41 -15.11 0.36
CA VAL A 148 1.56 -13.95 0.03
C VAL A 148 1.87 -13.52 -1.39
N LYS A 149 0.85 -13.27 -2.20
CA LYS A 149 0.99 -12.84 -3.61
C LYS A 149 0.20 -11.59 -3.89
N ASP A 150 0.74 -10.73 -4.78
CA ASP A 150 0.01 -9.68 -5.47
C ASP A 150 -0.18 -10.12 -6.93
N GLY A 151 -1.40 -10.52 -7.28
CA GLY A 151 -1.66 -11.19 -8.55
C GLY A 151 -0.81 -12.45 -8.71
N THR A 152 0.14 -12.42 -9.64
CA THR A 152 1.10 -13.51 -9.89
C THR A 152 2.45 -13.34 -9.18
N THR A 153 2.72 -12.18 -8.60
CA THR A 153 3.99 -11.85 -7.97
C THR A 153 4.00 -12.33 -6.53
N VAL A 154 4.99 -13.14 -6.15
CA VAL A 154 5.21 -13.54 -4.75
C VAL A 154 5.87 -12.37 -4.01
N LEU A 155 5.24 -11.98 -2.90
CA LEU A 155 5.76 -10.93 -2.02
C LEU A 155 6.85 -11.47 -1.09
N THR A 156 7.78 -10.60 -0.73
CA THR A 156 8.92 -10.95 0.13
C THR A 156 8.66 -10.49 1.56
N GLN A 157 8.68 -11.45 2.51
CA GLN A 157 8.61 -11.13 3.93
C GLN A 157 9.76 -10.20 4.34
N ASP A 158 9.48 -9.28 5.27
CA ASP A 158 10.38 -8.26 5.80
C ASP A 158 10.81 -7.17 4.78
N THR A 159 10.25 -7.25 3.54
CA THR A 159 10.40 -6.21 2.49
C THR A 159 9.04 -5.64 2.10
N ASP A 160 8.06 -6.50 1.84
CA ASP A 160 6.72 -6.15 1.38
C ASP A 160 5.68 -6.30 2.49
N TYR A 161 5.90 -7.20 3.43
CA TYR A 161 5.03 -7.45 4.58
C TYR A 161 5.80 -8.05 5.75
N THR A 162 5.20 -7.96 6.95
CA THR A 162 5.64 -8.68 8.16
C THR A 162 4.54 -9.62 8.65
N LEU A 163 4.91 -10.63 9.46
CA LEU A 163 3.98 -11.56 10.09
C LEU A 163 4.04 -11.43 11.60
N SER A 164 2.87 -11.48 12.23
CA SER A 164 2.73 -11.66 13.68
C SER A 164 1.68 -12.73 13.96
N TYR A 165 1.79 -13.40 15.11
CA TYR A 165 0.94 -14.53 15.48
C TYR A 165 0.32 -14.30 16.84
N ALA A 166 -0.95 -14.68 17.00
CA ALA A 166 -1.69 -14.66 18.25
C ALA A 166 -2.35 -16.01 18.49
N ASP A 167 -2.52 -16.38 19.77
CA ASP A 167 -3.15 -17.63 20.22
C ASP A 167 -2.54 -18.92 19.62
N ASN A 168 -1.28 -18.84 19.22
CA ASN A 168 -0.59 -19.82 18.38
C ASN A 168 0.18 -20.89 19.19
N THR A 169 -0.15 -21.08 20.48
CA THR A 169 0.51 -22.07 21.35
C THR A 169 -0.43 -23.20 21.75
N ASN A 170 -1.66 -22.87 22.16
CA ASN A 170 -2.62 -23.83 22.68
C ASN A 170 -3.56 -24.37 21.58
N VAL A 171 -4.20 -25.50 21.86
CA VAL A 171 -5.25 -26.07 21.01
C VAL A 171 -6.38 -25.06 20.85
N GLY A 172 -6.82 -24.86 19.60
CA GLY A 172 -7.85 -23.89 19.25
C GLY A 172 -7.56 -23.15 17.95
N THR A 173 -8.20 -22.01 17.77
CA THR A 173 -7.98 -21.14 16.62
C THR A 173 -6.86 -20.16 16.92
N ALA A 174 -5.84 -20.17 16.09
CA ALA A 174 -4.75 -19.21 16.10
C ALA A 174 -4.91 -18.22 14.93
N THR A 175 -4.36 -17.02 15.07
CA THR A 175 -4.42 -15.96 14.04
C THR A 175 -3.00 -15.58 13.62
N VAL A 176 -2.79 -15.43 12.31
CA VAL A 176 -1.64 -14.74 11.73
C VAL A 176 -2.09 -13.43 11.12
N THR A 177 -1.43 -12.34 11.51
CA THR A 177 -1.65 -11.00 10.95
C THR A 177 -0.52 -10.68 9.98
N ILE A 178 -0.88 -10.36 8.75
CA ILE A 178 0.01 -9.90 7.67
C ILE A 178 -0.08 -8.38 7.64
N THR A 179 1.00 -7.68 7.99
CA THR A 179 1.07 -6.21 7.95
C THR A 179 1.88 -5.76 6.75
N GLY A 180 1.30 -4.97 5.86
CA GLY A 180 1.96 -4.43 4.67
C GLY A 180 3.01 -3.38 5.04
N ILE A 181 4.16 -3.43 4.37
CA ILE A 181 5.27 -2.46 4.48
C ILE A 181 5.78 -2.10 3.08
N GLY A 182 6.64 -1.07 2.99
CA GLY A 182 7.18 -0.64 1.70
C GLY A 182 6.09 -0.09 0.77
N ASN A 183 5.81 -0.79 -0.31
CA ASN A 183 4.77 -0.44 -1.28
C ASN A 183 3.36 -0.89 -0.87
N TYR A 184 3.23 -1.59 0.24
CA TYR A 184 1.98 -2.14 0.77
C TYR A 184 1.63 -1.49 2.10
N SER A 185 0.36 -1.56 2.50
CA SER A 185 -0.11 -1.00 3.77
C SER A 185 -1.35 -1.73 4.30
N GLY A 186 -1.61 -1.53 5.59
CA GLY A 186 -2.75 -2.14 6.28
C GLY A 186 -2.51 -3.60 6.64
N ASP A 187 -3.47 -4.19 7.34
CA ASP A 187 -3.39 -5.51 7.92
C ASP A 187 -4.39 -6.47 7.27
N ARG A 188 -4.01 -7.75 7.19
CA ARG A 188 -4.88 -8.86 6.81
C ARG A 188 -4.68 -10.01 7.79
N GLU A 189 -5.78 -10.51 8.34
CA GLU A 189 -5.77 -11.64 9.26
C GLU A 189 -6.18 -12.93 8.57
N ILE A 190 -5.51 -14.03 8.94
CA ILE A 190 -5.81 -15.38 8.51
C ILE A 190 -5.77 -16.29 9.74
N ASN A 191 -6.78 -17.14 9.87
CA ASN A 191 -6.86 -18.10 10.96
C ASN A 191 -6.33 -19.47 10.54
N PHE A 192 -5.77 -20.19 11.49
CA PHE A 192 -5.44 -21.61 11.38
C PHE A 192 -5.79 -22.33 12.68
N THR A 193 -5.90 -23.65 12.61
CA THR A 193 -6.29 -24.47 13.77
C THR A 193 -5.08 -25.17 14.35
N ILE A 194 -4.96 -25.16 15.69
CA ILE A 194 -4.07 -26.06 16.42
C ILE A 194 -4.93 -27.20 16.96
N VAL A 195 -4.68 -28.40 16.44
CA VAL A 195 -5.40 -29.62 16.83
C VAL A 195 -4.68 -30.35 17.97
N PRO A 196 -5.40 -31.09 18.82
CA PRO A 196 -4.79 -31.87 19.89
C PRO A 196 -3.76 -32.89 19.39
N LYS A 197 -2.68 -33.09 20.12
CA LYS A 197 -1.75 -34.17 19.90
C LYS A 197 -2.35 -35.49 20.47
N SER A 198 -2.47 -36.52 19.65
CA SER A 198 -2.87 -37.84 20.13
C SER A 198 -1.78 -38.45 20.97
N ILE A 199 -2.19 -39.03 22.10
CA ILE A 199 -1.32 -39.78 23.03
C ILE A 199 -1.95 -41.13 23.34
N ASN A 200 -1.12 -42.12 23.60
CA ASN A 200 -1.52 -43.43 24.12
C ASN A 200 -1.17 -43.51 25.60
N ILE A 201 -2.10 -44.00 26.40
CA ILE A 201 -1.86 -44.31 27.82
C ILE A 201 -1.50 -45.81 27.94
N LEU A 202 -0.28 -46.06 28.39
CA LEU A 202 0.23 -47.42 28.59
C LEU A 202 0.14 -47.72 30.07
N ILE A 203 -0.76 -48.64 30.44
CA ILE A 203 -0.99 -49.10 31.78
C ILE A 203 -0.18 -50.37 32.03
N SER A 204 0.62 -50.42 33.08
CA SER A 204 1.40 -51.60 33.45
C SER A 204 0.59 -52.56 34.33
N ASN A 205 0.72 -53.84 34.09
CA ASN A 205 0.17 -54.85 34.97
C ASN A 205 0.77 -54.72 36.36
N GLN A 206 -0.07 -54.92 37.38
CA GLN A 206 0.29 -54.89 38.78
C GLN A 206 -0.14 -56.18 39.46
N GLU A 207 0.56 -56.59 40.50
CA GLU A 207 0.28 -57.79 41.28
C GLU A 207 0.27 -57.51 42.76
N LYS A 208 -0.55 -58.21 43.55
CA LYS A 208 -0.54 -58.24 45.01
C LYS A 208 -0.85 -59.64 45.51
N ASN A 209 -0.45 -59.96 46.75
CA ASN A 209 -0.89 -61.18 47.40
C ASN A 209 -2.29 -60.99 48.00
N TYR A 210 -2.99 -62.08 48.21
CA TYR A 210 -4.27 -62.09 48.90
C TYR A 210 -4.11 -61.51 50.31
N GLY A 211 -4.95 -60.55 50.64
CA GLY A 211 -4.92 -59.84 51.94
C GLY A 211 -4.00 -58.59 51.98
N ASP A 212 -3.18 -58.32 50.95
CA ASP A 212 -2.39 -57.10 50.88
C ASP A 212 -3.24 -55.92 50.41
N GLN A 213 -2.74 -54.69 50.68
CA GLN A 213 -3.33 -53.48 50.10
C GLN A 213 -3.08 -53.41 48.60
N ASP A 214 -3.97 -52.68 47.90
CA ASP A 214 -3.79 -52.44 46.47
C ASP A 214 -2.50 -51.71 46.15
N PRO A 215 -1.75 -52.12 45.12
CA PRO A 215 -0.59 -51.37 44.65
C PRO A 215 -1.02 -50.02 44.07
N ILE A 216 -0.10 -49.06 44.06
CA ILE A 216 -0.29 -47.82 43.32
C ILE A 216 -0.34 -48.13 41.82
N LEU A 217 -1.48 -47.82 41.17
CA LEU A 217 -1.61 -47.99 39.74
C LEU A 217 -0.80 -46.96 38.98
N VAL A 218 0.04 -47.37 38.06
CA VAL A 218 0.94 -46.50 37.28
C VAL A 218 0.69 -46.64 35.81
N PHE A 219 0.92 -45.56 35.11
CA PHE A 219 0.84 -45.49 33.65
C PHE A 219 1.97 -44.63 33.08
N THR A 220 2.21 -44.73 31.78
CA THR A 220 3.05 -43.85 31.00
C THR A 220 2.27 -43.34 29.81
N ALA A 221 2.59 -42.13 29.35
CA ALA A 221 2.05 -41.55 28.11
C ALA A 221 3.06 -41.71 26.98
N ASP A 222 2.60 -42.09 25.80
CA ASP A 222 3.40 -42.20 24.59
C ASP A 222 2.69 -41.48 23.42
N PRO A 223 3.25 -40.39 22.89
CA PRO A 223 4.43 -39.67 23.38
C PRO A 223 4.20 -39.00 24.76
N ALA A 224 5.26 -38.68 25.47
CA ALA A 224 5.19 -37.92 26.72
C ALA A 224 4.50 -36.57 26.52
N LEU A 225 3.88 -36.03 27.59
CA LEU A 225 3.27 -34.70 27.61
C LEU A 225 4.33 -33.62 27.40
N PHE A 226 3.90 -32.46 26.86
CA PHE A 226 4.76 -31.32 26.65
C PHE A 226 4.78 -30.38 27.86
N GLY A 227 5.95 -29.84 28.18
CA GLY A 227 6.13 -28.77 29.15
C GLY A 227 5.53 -29.04 30.52
N ALA A 228 4.54 -28.22 30.91
CA ALA A 228 3.85 -28.31 32.20
C ALA A 228 2.52 -29.07 32.13
N ASP A 229 2.18 -29.66 30.99
CA ASP A 229 0.96 -30.45 30.83
C ASP A 229 1.01 -31.65 31.78
N ALA A 230 -0.10 -31.95 32.41
CA ALA A 230 -0.19 -33.03 33.37
C ALA A 230 -1.58 -33.65 33.34
N PHE A 231 -1.62 -34.96 33.55
CA PHE A 231 -2.89 -35.64 33.78
C PHE A 231 -3.46 -35.31 35.17
N THR A 232 -4.77 -35.27 35.25
CA THR A 232 -5.52 -35.16 36.52
C THR A 232 -6.29 -36.48 36.74
N GLY A 233 -6.73 -36.70 37.96
CA GLY A 233 -7.44 -37.92 38.33
C GLY A 233 -6.53 -39.13 38.56
N ALA A 234 -7.07 -40.32 38.51
CA ALA A 234 -6.37 -41.58 38.80
C ALA A 234 -6.94 -42.77 38.05
N LEU A 235 -6.11 -43.78 37.81
CA LEU A 235 -6.54 -45.11 37.39
C LEU A 235 -7.38 -45.79 38.50
N THR A 236 -8.30 -46.68 38.07
CA THR A 236 -9.07 -47.52 38.99
C THR A 236 -8.99 -48.96 38.51
N ARG A 237 -9.19 -49.94 39.42
CA ARG A 237 -9.39 -51.32 39.05
C ARG A 237 -10.82 -51.79 39.36
N GLU A 238 -11.22 -52.89 38.73
CA GLU A 238 -12.45 -53.60 39.11
C GLU A 238 -12.43 -53.98 40.58
N SER A 239 -13.59 -53.89 41.21
CA SER A 239 -13.75 -54.26 42.61
C SER A 239 -13.71 -55.79 42.81
N GLY A 240 -13.09 -56.24 43.89
CA GLY A 240 -12.98 -57.63 44.30
C GLY A 240 -11.68 -57.92 45.03
N GLU A 241 -11.72 -58.91 45.96
CA GLU A 241 -10.57 -59.32 46.77
C GLU A 241 -10.25 -60.81 46.63
N ALA A 242 -11.04 -61.64 45.90
CA ALA A 242 -10.72 -63.05 45.67
C ALA A 242 -9.47 -63.18 44.77
N VAL A 243 -8.81 -64.29 44.89
CA VAL A 243 -7.72 -64.67 43.96
C VAL A 243 -8.24 -64.69 42.53
N GLY A 244 -7.69 -63.83 41.62
CA GLY A 244 -8.15 -63.72 40.23
C GLY A 244 -7.49 -62.55 39.55
N THR A 245 -7.95 -62.19 38.32
CA THR A 245 -7.48 -61.07 37.51
C THR A 245 -8.57 -59.98 37.53
N TYR A 246 -8.19 -58.75 37.75
CA TYR A 246 -9.06 -57.58 37.76
C TYR A 246 -8.57 -56.53 36.76
N LEU A 247 -9.50 -56.02 35.94
CA LEU A 247 -9.17 -55.06 34.91
C LEU A 247 -8.79 -53.71 35.56
N ILE A 248 -7.69 -53.12 35.11
CA ILE A 248 -7.32 -51.72 35.40
C ILE A 248 -7.89 -50.85 34.29
N THR A 249 -8.64 -49.81 34.67
CA THR A 249 -9.28 -48.88 33.75
C THR A 249 -8.74 -47.48 33.95
N SER A 250 -9.06 -46.58 33.02
CA SER A 250 -8.67 -45.13 33.11
C SER A 250 -9.25 -44.44 34.34
N GLY A 251 -10.33 -44.99 34.96
CA GLY A 251 -10.96 -44.36 36.12
C GLY A 251 -11.37 -42.89 35.85
N THR A 252 -10.84 -41.97 36.64
CA THR A 252 -11.05 -40.51 36.46
C THR A 252 -9.88 -39.82 35.77
N LEU A 253 -8.92 -40.54 35.22
CA LEU A 253 -7.78 -40.00 34.53
C LEU A 253 -8.24 -39.20 33.27
N SER A 254 -7.82 -37.92 33.20
CA SER A 254 -8.18 -36.99 32.12
C SER A 254 -7.03 -36.06 31.78
#